data_190c12bf10e360494103d340871ffae8
#
_entry.id   190c12bf10e360494103d340871ffae8
#
_cell.length_a   1.000
_cell.length_b   1.000
_cell.length_c   1.000
_cell.angle_alpha   90.00
_cell.angle_beta   90.00
_cell.angle_gamma   90.00
#
_symmetry.space_group_name_H-M   'P 1'
#
loop_
_entity.id
_entity.type
_entity.pdbx_description
1 polymer ?
#
loop_
_entity_poly.entity_id
_entity_poly.type
_entity_poly.pdbx_seq_one_letter_code
_entity_poly.pdbx_strand_id
1 'polypeptide(L)'
;DVMQIARRHGVPVIEDACQMPGAVIEGRIAGTVGDVGIHSFGGSKLLSAGRGGALVTNDAELVQRVRLYSHRGNEAYPLSELQAVALLPQLDQLDVRNAQRQRNADRLRQLLADQTGLAALDNSGTTALPGYYKFGFTYDVGAFSGLSRESFADSMRAEGIAVDPGFRALHRIHSRRRFRTVGDLHNAERSDECVLTLHHPFLLGSDEDIEQIVIAIDKIRRHATMIQQQK
;
A
#
# COMPACT_ATOMS: atom_id res chain seq x y z
N ASP A 1 4.24 12.20 16.89
CA ASP A 1 3.27 12.12 18.00
C ASP A 1 3.24 10.74 18.67
N VAL A 2 3.09 9.61 17.95
CA VAL A 2 3.03 8.26 18.55
C VAL A 2 4.26 7.97 19.41
N MET A 3 5.48 8.22 18.90
CA MET A 3 6.72 8.01 19.65
C MET A 3 6.79 8.87 20.91
N GLN A 4 6.31 10.11 20.86
CA GLN A 4 6.28 11.00 22.02
C GLN A 4 5.36 10.47 23.12
N ILE A 5 4.18 9.98 22.75
CA ILE A 5 3.23 9.37 23.68
C ILE A 5 3.83 8.08 24.26
N ALA A 6 4.35 7.20 23.42
CA ALA A 6 4.93 5.94 23.85
C ALA A 6 6.08 6.13 24.84
N ARG A 7 7.02 7.05 24.56
CA ARG A 7 8.11 7.40 25.48
C ARG A 7 7.61 7.92 26.83
N ARG A 8 6.57 8.76 26.84
CA ARG A 8 5.96 9.28 28.06
C ARG A 8 5.44 8.16 28.97
N HIS A 9 4.96 7.08 28.35
CA HIS A 9 4.39 5.94 29.06
C HIS A 9 5.32 4.74 29.19
N GLY A 10 6.59 4.86 28.76
CA GLY A 10 7.56 3.76 28.79
C GLY A 10 7.15 2.54 27.93
N VAL A 11 6.40 2.77 26.85
CA VAL A 11 5.91 1.70 25.95
C VAL A 11 6.78 1.64 24.70
N PRO A 12 7.38 0.48 24.36
CA PRO A 12 8.12 0.33 23.12
C PRO A 12 7.19 0.34 21.90
N VAL A 13 7.68 0.85 20.77
CA VAL A 13 6.93 0.96 19.51
C VAL A 13 7.52 0.03 18.47
N ILE A 14 6.68 -0.87 17.96
CA ILE A 14 6.97 -1.66 16.76
C ILE A 14 6.36 -0.93 15.55
N GLU A 15 7.21 -0.53 14.62
CA GLU A 15 6.81 0.17 13.40
C GLU A 15 6.65 -0.82 12.25
N ASP A 16 5.41 -1.01 11.79
CA ASP A 16 5.15 -1.83 10.60
C ASP A 16 5.39 -1.01 9.32
N ALA A 17 6.58 -1.16 8.74
CA ALA A 17 6.99 -0.56 7.48
C ALA A 17 6.91 -1.55 6.30
N CYS A 18 6.13 -2.63 6.41
CA CYS A 18 6.05 -3.70 5.41
C CYS A 18 5.56 -3.25 4.03
N GLN A 19 4.93 -2.09 3.91
CA GLN A 19 4.46 -1.51 2.65
C GLN A 19 5.23 -0.24 2.25
N MET A 20 6.24 0.13 3.03
CA MET A 20 6.90 1.44 2.96
C MET A 20 8.45 1.37 2.88
N PRO A 21 9.09 0.34 2.27
CA PRO A 21 10.55 0.31 2.19
C PRO A 21 11.07 1.53 1.43
N GLY A 22 12.02 2.26 2.05
CA GLY A 22 12.61 3.47 1.49
C GLY A 22 11.70 4.70 1.50
N ALA A 23 10.49 4.64 2.04
CA ALA A 23 9.67 5.83 2.26
C ALA A 23 10.30 6.73 3.34
N VAL A 24 10.11 8.04 3.18
CA VAL A 24 10.64 9.04 4.12
C VAL A 24 9.49 9.81 4.74
N ILE A 25 9.52 9.98 6.05
CA ILE A 25 8.54 10.72 6.83
C ILE A 25 9.30 11.70 7.71
N GLU A 26 9.08 13.00 7.51
CA GLU A 26 9.80 14.07 8.23
C GLU A 26 11.32 13.88 8.22
N GLY A 27 11.89 13.51 7.07
CA GLY A 27 13.32 13.27 6.87
C GLY A 27 13.85 11.95 7.47
N ARG A 28 12.98 11.07 7.99
CA ARG A 28 13.33 9.77 8.57
C ARG A 28 12.81 8.63 7.71
N ILE A 29 13.62 7.61 7.52
CA ILE A 29 13.24 6.41 6.74
C ILE A 29 12.21 5.60 7.55
N ALA A 30 11.12 5.19 6.89
CA ALA A 30 10.12 4.31 7.47
C ALA A 30 10.73 2.97 7.93
N GLY A 31 10.36 2.52 9.12
CA GLY A 31 10.95 1.37 9.80
C GLY A 31 12.16 1.72 10.68
N THR A 32 12.55 3.03 10.77
CA THR A 32 13.63 3.49 11.65
C THR A 32 13.19 4.51 12.70
N VAL A 33 11.90 4.75 12.79
CA VAL A 33 11.29 5.73 13.71
C VAL A 33 10.94 5.10 15.05
N GLY A 34 10.40 3.86 15.02
CA GLY A 34 10.10 3.07 16.21
C GLY A 34 11.34 2.47 16.88
N ASP A 35 11.11 1.75 17.97
CA ASP A 35 12.17 0.99 18.66
C ASP A 35 12.56 -0.26 17.83
N VAL A 36 11.61 -0.77 17.08
CA VAL A 36 11.75 -1.88 16.14
C VAL A 36 11.01 -1.55 14.86
N GLY A 37 11.66 -1.70 13.71
CA GLY A 37 11.02 -1.64 12.40
C GLY A 37 10.85 -3.04 11.79
N ILE A 38 9.74 -3.24 11.10
CA ILE A 38 9.44 -4.49 10.40
C ILE A 38 9.29 -4.21 8.90
N HIS A 39 9.98 -5.00 8.08
CA HIS A 39 9.86 -5.00 6.64
C HIS A 39 9.42 -6.36 6.12
N SER A 40 8.67 -6.39 5.03
CA SER A 40 8.21 -7.63 4.38
C SER A 40 8.84 -7.77 2.99
N PHE A 41 9.25 -9.01 2.69
CA PHE A 41 9.77 -9.42 1.37
C PHE A 41 8.83 -10.42 0.68
N GLY A 42 7.53 -10.36 1.00
CA GLY A 42 6.50 -11.17 0.34
C GLY A 42 6.38 -10.88 -1.16
N GLY A 43 5.80 -11.81 -1.91
CA GLY A 43 5.79 -11.80 -3.39
C GLY A 43 5.17 -10.57 -4.06
N SER A 44 4.29 -9.83 -3.37
CA SER A 44 3.65 -8.61 -3.90
C SER A 44 4.29 -7.30 -3.41
N LYS A 45 5.38 -7.37 -2.63
CA LYS A 45 5.99 -6.20 -1.99
C LYS A 45 6.91 -5.45 -2.95
N LEU A 46 7.27 -4.21 -2.57
CA LEU A 46 8.20 -3.36 -3.32
C LEU A 46 9.60 -3.97 -3.42
N LEU A 47 10.00 -4.71 -2.38
CA LEU A 47 11.16 -5.59 -2.34
C LEU A 47 10.64 -7.01 -2.13
N SER A 48 10.98 -7.93 -3.02
CA SER A 48 10.40 -9.27 -2.97
C SER A 48 11.45 -10.38 -3.12
N ALA A 49 11.44 -11.30 -2.15
CA ALA A 49 12.12 -12.59 -2.23
C ALA A 49 11.11 -13.76 -2.23
N GLY A 50 9.85 -13.48 -2.62
CA GLY A 50 8.73 -14.41 -2.57
C GLY A 50 8.15 -14.56 -1.16
N ARG A 51 8.98 -14.69 -0.15
CA ARG A 51 8.65 -14.75 1.27
C ARG A 51 9.75 -14.09 2.10
N GLY A 52 9.45 -13.87 3.38
CA GLY A 52 10.41 -13.38 4.36
C GLY A 52 10.17 -11.93 4.75
N GLY A 53 11.07 -11.41 5.54
CA GLY A 53 11.06 -10.06 6.07
C GLY A 53 12.34 -9.76 6.81
N ALA A 54 12.45 -8.53 7.29
CA ALA A 54 13.54 -8.08 8.14
C ALA A 54 12.98 -7.35 9.36
N LEU A 55 13.66 -7.55 10.48
CA LEU A 55 13.53 -6.75 11.68
C LEU A 55 14.76 -5.85 11.78
N VAL A 56 14.56 -4.56 11.98
CA VAL A 56 15.62 -3.58 12.18
C VAL A 56 15.48 -2.91 13.54
N THR A 57 16.57 -2.79 14.26
CA THR A 57 16.61 -2.13 15.58
C THR A 57 18.05 -1.77 15.95
N ASN A 58 18.21 -0.77 16.80
CA ASN A 58 19.49 -0.41 17.43
C ASN A 58 19.66 -1.10 18.81
N ASP A 59 18.67 -1.87 19.28
CA ASP A 59 18.72 -2.60 20.55
C ASP A 59 19.45 -3.93 20.37
N ALA A 60 20.71 -4.02 20.84
CA ALA A 60 21.54 -5.22 20.74
C ALA A 60 20.98 -6.40 21.54
N GLU A 61 20.32 -6.15 22.69
CA GLU A 61 19.70 -7.20 23.50
C GLU A 61 18.52 -7.84 22.76
N LEU A 62 17.70 -7.00 22.14
CA LEU A 62 16.59 -7.47 21.31
C LEU A 62 17.08 -8.29 20.11
N VAL A 63 18.14 -7.84 19.42
CA VAL A 63 18.77 -8.60 18.33
C VAL A 63 19.23 -9.97 18.83
N GLN A 64 19.86 -10.03 20.00
CA GLN A 64 20.29 -11.30 20.59
C GLN A 64 19.11 -12.22 20.91
N ARG A 65 18.05 -11.69 21.50
CA ARG A 65 16.83 -12.47 21.81
C ARG A 65 16.16 -13.03 20.55
N VAL A 66 16.06 -12.23 19.50
CA VAL A 66 15.50 -12.66 18.21
C VAL A 66 16.35 -13.77 17.59
N ARG A 67 17.69 -13.60 17.60
CA ARG A 67 18.62 -14.64 17.12
C ARG A 67 18.47 -15.95 17.89
N LEU A 68 18.44 -15.89 19.20
CA LEU A 68 18.24 -17.08 20.05
C LEU A 68 16.92 -17.76 19.77
N TYR A 69 15.85 -17.00 19.54
CA TYR A 69 14.54 -17.53 19.20
C TYR A 69 14.54 -18.23 17.84
N SER A 70 15.12 -17.59 16.82
CA SER A 70 15.13 -18.10 15.45
C SER A 70 16.12 -19.28 15.25
N HIS A 71 17.21 -19.36 16.07
CA HIS A 71 18.23 -20.42 15.95
C HIS A 71 17.98 -21.66 16.81
N ARG A 72 16.86 -21.76 17.52
CA ARG A 72 16.54 -22.94 18.35
C ARG A 72 16.16 -24.18 17.52
N GLY A 73 17.00 -24.54 16.55
CA GLY A 73 16.81 -25.71 15.71
C GLY A 73 15.63 -25.62 14.72
N ASN A 74 15.10 -24.42 14.53
CA ASN A 74 14.03 -24.18 13.58
C ASN A 74 14.53 -23.25 12.46
N GLU A 75 14.94 -23.82 11.34
CA GLU A 75 15.40 -23.12 10.15
C GLU A 75 14.25 -22.51 9.32
N ALA A 76 13.00 -22.58 9.81
CA ALA A 76 11.83 -22.10 9.10
C ALA A 76 11.75 -20.56 9.02
N TYR A 77 12.44 -19.83 9.89
CA TYR A 77 12.36 -18.36 9.98
C TYR A 77 13.42 -17.62 9.19
N PRO A 78 14.71 -18.02 9.16
CA PRO A 78 15.72 -17.28 8.41
C PRO A 78 15.44 -17.31 6.91
N LEU A 79 15.75 -16.20 6.23
CA LEU A 79 15.82 -16.19 4.77
C LEU A 79 16.93 -17.15 4.33
N SER A 80 16.67 -17.91 3.25
CA SER A 80 17.76 -18.61 2.56
C SER A 80 18.69 -17.62 1.88
N GLU A 81 19.94 -18.01 1.67
CA GLU A 81 20.91 -17.17 0.95
C GLU A 81 20.41 -16.79 -0.46
N LEU A 82 19.74 -17.72 -1.16
CA LEU A 82 19.14 -17.46 -2.45
C LEU A 82 18.09 -16.33 -2.39
N GLN A 83 17.24 -16.33 -1.36
CA GLN A 83 16.27 -15.27 -1.15
C GLN A 83 16.96 -13.94 -0.81
N ALA A 84 18.00 -13.97 0.02
CA ALA A 84 18.77 -12.77 0.36
C ALA A 84 19.49 -12.18 -0.86
N VAL A 85 20.11 -13.01 -1.68
CA VAL A 85 20.78 -12.57 -2.93
C VAL A 85 19.79 -11.94 -3.91
N ALA A 86 18.55 -12.48 -3.99
CA ALA A 86 17.52 -11.90 -4.86
C ALA A 86 17.08 -10.48 -4.45
N LEU A 87 17.31 -10.08 -3.19
CA LEU A 87 16.99 -8.73 -2.70
C LEU A 87 18.08 -7.69 -3.01
N LEU A 88 19.35 -8.08 -3.12
CA LEU A 88 20.46 -7.14 -3.28
C LEU A 88 20.27 -6.19 -4.47
N PRO A 89 20.04 -6.67 -5.72
CA PRO A 89 19.84 -5.78 -6.85
C PRO A 89 18.55 -4.94 -6.75
N GLN A 90 17.57 -5.40 -5.98
CA GLN A 90 16.34 -4.63 -5.75
C GLN A 90 16.57 -3.49 -4.76
N LEU A 91 17.42 -3.70 -3.74
CA LEU A 91 17.83 -2.67 -2.79
C LEU A 91 18.61 -1.56 -3.50
N ASP A 92 19.54 -1.91 -4.39
CA ASP A 92 20.30 -0.93 -5.19
C ASP A 92 19.39 -0.05 -6.06
N GLN A 93 18.25 -0.56 -6.49
CA GLN A 93 17.28 0.16 -7.32
C GLN A 93 16.15 0.82 -6.53
N LEU A 94 16.09 0.66 -5.21
CA LEU A 94 14.92 1.04 -4.42
C LEU A 94 14.62 2.54 -4.52
N ASP A 95 15.64 3.39 -4.33
CA ASP A 95 15.48 4.84 -4.33
C ASP A 95 15.08 5.37 -5.72
N VAL A 96 15.69 4.85 -6.78
CA VAL A 96 15.36 5.20 -8.16
C VAL A 96 13.92 4.83 -8.49
N ARG A 97 13.49 3.62 -8.09
CA ARG A 97 12.12 3.14 -8.29
C ARG A 97 11.10 3.90 -7.44
N ASN A 98 11.43 4.26 -6.20
CA ASN A 98 10.55 5.08 -5.38
C ASN A 98 10.40 6.48 -5.97
N ALA A 99 11.47 7.09 -6.47
CA ALA A 99 11.40 8.38 -7.16
C ALA A 99 10.55 8.30 -8.44
N GLN A 100 10.65 7.21 -9.21
CA GLN A 100 9.79 7.00 -10.38
C GLN A 100 8.33 6.83 -9.99
N ARG A 101 8.02 6.01 -8.97
CA ARG A 101 6.64 5.86 -8.47
C ARG A 101 6.06 7.20 -8.00
N GLN A 102 6.87 8.02 -7.32
CA GLN A 102 6.45 9.34 -6.89
C GLN A 102 6.06 10.22 -8.08
N ARG A 103 6.93 10.35 -9.08
CA ARG A 103 6.64 11.14 -10.30
C ARG A 103 5.37 10.66 -10.99
N ASN A 104 5.23 9.33 -11.16
CA ASN A 104 4.08 8.75 -11.84
C ASN A 104 2.79 8.86 -11.01
N ALA A 105 2.88 8.77 -9.69
CA ALA A 105 1.76 9.04 -8.80
C ALA A 105 1.30 10.51 -8.87
N ASP A 106 2.24 11.46 -8.93
CA ASP A 106 1.91 12.88 -9.07
C ASP A 106 1.27 13.17 -10.43
N ARG A 107 1.79 12.57 -11.52
CA ARG A 107 1.18 12.68 -12.85
C ARG A 107 -0.22 12.05 -12.86
N LEU A 108 -0.39 10.85 -12.33
CA LEU A 108 -1.71 10.19 -12.26
C LEU A 108 -2.69 11.02 -11.43
N ARG A 109 -2.25 11.62 -10.33
CA ARG A 109 -3.08 12.52 -9.51
C ARG A 109 -3.57 13.72 -10.31
N GLN A 110 -2.69 14.35 -11.11
CA GLN A 110 -3.06 15.45 -12.01
C GLN A 110 -4.09 15.00 -13.05
N LEU A 111 -3.87 13.87 -13.71
CA LEU A 111 -4.79 13.32 -14.71
C LEU A 111 -6.15 12.94 -14.12
N LEU A 112 -6.17 12.41 -12.88
CA LEU A 112 -7.42 12.07 -12.19
C LEU A 112 -8.18 13.30 -11.67
N ALA A 113 -7.54 14.43 -11.49
CA ALA A 113 -8.22 15.67 -11.06
C ALA A 113 -9.29 16.13 -12.06
N ASP A 114 -9.10 15.83 -13.35
CA ASP A 114 -10.05 16.16 -14.42
C ASP A 114 -11.12 15.06 -14.62
N GLN A 115 -11.02 13.95 -13.86
CA GLN A 115 -11.92 12.80 -13.97
C GLN A 115 -13.09 12.89 -13.01
N THR A 116 -14.30 13.17 -13.51
CA THR A 116 -15.52 13.20 -12.69
C THR A 116 -15.73 11.87 -11.96
N GLY A 117 -15.99 11.92 -10.66
CA GLY A 117 -16.28 10.74 -9.85
C GLY A 117 -15.07 9.93 -9.40
N LEU A 118 -13.85 10.42 -9.68
CA LEU A 118 -12.61 9.86 -9.18
C LEU A 118 -11.81 10.96 -8.46
N ALA A 119 -11.21 10.62 -7.33
CA ALA A 119 -10.30 11.53 -6.63
C ALA A 119 -9.17 10.73 -6.00
N ALA A 120 -7.94 11.08 -6.34
CA ALA A 120 -6.78 10.47 -5.70
C ALA A 120 -6.77 10.77 -4.20
N LEU A 121 -6.40 9.78 -3.39
CA LEU A 121 -6.18 10.01 -1.97
C LEU A 121 -4.97 10.94 -1.80
N ASP A 122 -5.17 11.98 -1.02
CA ASP A 122 -4.19 13.04 -0.85
C ASP A 122 -3.46 12.90 0.49
N ASN A 123 -2.15 13.05 0.43
CA ASN A 123 -1.25 13.18 1.57
C ASN A 123 -0.75 14.62 1.73
N SER A 124 -1.41 15.60 1.09
CA SER A 124 -1.06 17.00 1.22
C SER A 124 -1.13 17.43 2.69
N GLY A 125 -0.14 18.17 3.14
CA GLY A 125 0.02 18.53 4.55
C GLY A 125 0.96 17.62 5.34
N THR A 126 1.55 16.60 4.71
CA THR A 126 2.66 15.84 5.29
C THR A 126 3.93 16.02 4.46
N THR A 127 5.11 16.01 5.12
CA THR A 127 6.41 15.98 4.44
C THR A 127 6.84 14.55 4.12
N ALA A 128 5.87 13.68 3.82
CA ALA A 128 6.12 12.30 3.53
C ALA A 128 6.41 12.06 2.05
N LEU A 129 7.41 11.23 1.76
CA LEU A 129 7.71 10.68 0.43
C LEU A 129 7.36 9.19 0.47
N PRO A 130 6.12 8.81 0.12
CA PRO A 130 5.67 7.42 0.19
C PRO A 130 6.31 6.55 -0.89
N GLY A 131 6.50 5.25 -0.59
CA GLY A 131 6.97 4.27 -1.57
C GLY A 131 5.88 3.78 -2.54
N TYR A 132 4.63 4.16 -2.34
CA TYR A 132 3.45 3.77 -3.15
C TYR A 132 3.31 2.27 -3.39
N TYR A 133 3.25 1.47 -2.33
CA TYR A 133 2.85 0.07 -2.46
C TYR A 133 1.49 -0.09 -3.13
N LYS A 134 0.58 0.83 -2.84
CA LYS A 134 -0.69 1.03 -3.50
C LYS A 134 -0.92 2.53 -3.72
N PHE A 135 -1.47 2.89 -4.88
CA PHE A 135 -2.00 4.23 -5.14
C PHE A 135 -3.51 4.16 -4.93
N GLY A 136 -4.01 4.91 -3.95
CA GLY A 136 -5.43 4.92 -3.61
C GLY A 136 -6.18 6.06 -4.29
N PHE A 137 -7.43 5.81 -4.68
CA PHE A 137 -8.36 6.84 -5.15
C PHE A 137 -9.79 6.45 -4.81
N THR A 138 -10.66 7.43 -4.67
CA THR A 138 -12.08 7.23 -4.43
C THR A 138 -12.84 7.07 -5.73
N TYR A 139 -13.95 6.35 -5.68
CA TYR A 139 -14.85 6.04 -6.79
C TYR A 139 -16.28 6.43 -6.42
N ASP A 140 -16.92 7.19 -7.30
CA ASP A 140 -18.33 7.55 -7.17
C ASP A 140 -19.16 6.77 -8.19
N VAL A 141 -19.97 5.85 -7.71
CA VAL A 141 -20.89 5.01 -8.50
C VAL A 141 -21.83 5.87 -9.37
N GLY A 142 -22.28 7.02 -8.85
CA GLY A 142 -23.18 7.93 -9.58
C GLY A 142 -22.55 8.50 -10.86
N ALA A 143 -21.27 8.81 -10.82
CA ALA A 143 -20.53 9.33 -11.97
C ALA A 143 -20.27 8.28 -13.07
N PHE A 144 -20.51 7.01 -12.78
CA PHE A 144 -20.37 5.88 -13.71
C PHE A 144 -21.69 5.16 -13.97
N SER A 145 -22.81 5.92 -14.04
CA SER A 145 -24.14 5.40 -14.38
C SER A 145 -24.59 4.22 -13.51
N GLY A 146 -24.20 4.18 -12.26
CA GLY A 146 -24.56 3.11 -11.34
C GLY A 146 -23.66 1.86 -11.42
N LEU A 147 -22.60 1.85 -12.23
CA LEU A 147 -21.67 0.74 -12.29
C LEU A 147 -21.03 0.53 -10.91
N SER A 148 -21.08 -0.69 -10.38
CA SER A 148 -20.50 -0.98 -9.06
C SER A 148 -18.98 -0.84 -9.07
N ARG A 149 -18.39 -0.52 -7.92
CA ARG A 149 -16.94 -0.43 -7.74
C ARG A 149 -16.23 -1.73 -8.14
N GLU A 150 -16.82 -2.87 -7.80
CA GLU A 150 -16.31 -4.19 -8.14
C GLU A 150 -16.31 -4.41 -9.65
N SER A 151 -17.40 -4.02 -10.34
CA SER A 151 -17.50 -4.12 -11.81
C SER A 151 -16.54 -3.18 -12.50
N PHE A 152 -16.32 -1.98 -11.96
CA PHE A 152 -15.31 -1.05 -12.46
C PHE A 152 -13.90 -1.67 -12.33
N ALA A 153 -13.55 -2.22 -11.15
CA ALA A 153 -12.27 -2.87 -10.94
C ALA A 153 -12.05 -4.08 -11.86
N ASP A 154 -13.10 -4.91 -12.05
CA ASP A 154 -13.08 -6.02 -13.02
C ASP A 154 -12.80 -5.52 -14.44
N SER A 155 -13.44 -4.42 -14.84
CA SER A 155 -13.26 -3.82 -16.17
C SER A 155 -11.87 -3.26 -16.36
N MET A 156 -11.31 -2.60 -15.34
CA MET A 156 -9.90 -2.13 -15.36
C MET A 156 -8.94 -3.31 -15.53
N ARG A 157 -9.16 -4.41 -14.82
CA ARG A 157 -8.34 -5.62 -14.97
C ARG A 157 -8.47 -6.25 -16.37
N ALA A 158 -9.66 -6.20 -16.96
CA ALA A 158 -9.88 -6.64 -18.36
C ALA A 158 -9.12 -5.77 -19.37
N GLU A 159 -8.90 -4.48 -19.08
CA GLU A 159 -8.03 -3.59 -19.85
C GLU A 159 -6.52 -3.78 -19.51
N GLY A 160 -6.18 -4.76 -18.67
CA GLY A 160 -4.80 -5.07 -18.28
C GLY A 160 -4.26 -4.23 -17.12
N ILE A 161 -5.10 -3.43 -16.45
CA ILE A 161 -4.68 -2.52 -15.38
C ILE A 161 -5.12 -3.09 -14.03
N ALA A 162 -4.16 -3.47 -13.17
CA ALA A 162 -4.43 -4.08 -11.86
C ALA A 162 -4.97 -3.05 -10.85
N VAL A 163 -6.27 -2.80 -10.96
CA VAL A 163 -7.06 -2.05 -9.98
C VAL A 163 -7.88 -3.03 -9.17
N ASP A 164 -7.85 -2.88 -7.87
CA ASP A 164 -8.62 -3.69 -6.92
C ASP A 164 -9.47 -2.80 -6.02
N PRO A 165 -10.59 -3.33 -5.48
CA PRO A 165 -11.25 -2.72 -4.34
C PRO A 165 -10.26 -2.50 -3.21
N GLY A 166 -10.41 -1.39 -2.50
CA GLY A 166 -9.55 -1.06 -1.36
C GLY A 166 -9.66 -2.07 -0.22
N PHE A 167 -8.92 -1.81 0.84
CA PHE A 167 -8.95 -2.67 2.02
C PHE A 167 -10.30 -2.60 2.71
N ARG A 168 -10.79 -3.78 3.13
CA ARG A 168 -12.05 -3.91 3.87
C ARG A 168 -11.92 -3.30 5.27
N ALA A 169 -12.98 -2.63 5.72
CA ALA A 169 -13.06 -2.14 7.09
C ALA A 169 -13.01 -3.32 8.09
N LEU A 170 -12.07 -3.29 9.04
CA LEU A 170 -11.79 -4.41 9.93
C LEU A 170 -13.01 -4.87 10.74
N HIS A 171 -13.85 -3.94 11.16
CA HIS A 171 -15.07 -4.25 11.92
C HIS A 171 -16.16 -4.93 11.07
N ARG A 172 -16.07 -4.88 9.73
CA ARG A 172 -16.96 -5.59 8.80
C ARG A 172 -16.51 -7.00 8.47
N ILE A 173 -15.21 -7.32 8.67
CA ILE A 173 -14.65 -8.65 8.37
C ILE A 173 -14.41 -9.50 9.62
N HIS A 174 -14.43 -8.90 10.80
CA HIS A 174 -14.23 -9.60 12.06
C HIS A 174 -15.51 -9.70 12.88
N SER A 175 -15.67 -10.78 13.64
CA SER A 175 -16.79 -10.91 14.56
C SER A 175 -16.69 -9.84 15.69
N ARG A 176 -17.82 -9.34 16.14
CA ARG A 176 -17.91 -8.30 17.19
C ARG A 176 -17.19 -8.66 18.50
N ARG A 177 -16.90 -9.94 18.74
CA ARG A 177 -16.15 -10.40 19.91
C ARG A 177 -14.66 -10.06 19.86
N ARG A 178 -14.13 -9.71 18.68
CA ARG A 178 -12.69 -9.51 18.42
C ARG A 178 -12.25 -8.05 18.45
N PHE A 179 -13.16 -7.11 18.55
CA PHE A 179 -12.83 -5.68 18.57
C PHE A 179 -13.80 -4.89 19.42
N ARG A 180 -13.37 -3.70 19.83
CA ARG A 180 -14.21 -2.68 20.45
C ARG A 180 -14.25 -1.47 19.52
N THR A 181 -15.43 -0.89 19.34
CA THR A 181 -15.60 0.37 18.63
C THR A 181 -15.58 1.53 19.61
N VAL A 182 -14.93 2.62 19.24
CA VAL A 182 -14.98 3.90 19.95
C VAL A 182 -15.49 4.93 18.95
N GLY A 183 -16.65 5.53 19.26
CA GLY A 183 -17.36 6.39 18.32
C GLY A 183 -17.95 5.66 17.12
N ASP A 184 -18.33 6.42 16.11
CA ASP A 184 -18.74 5.87 14.83
C ASP A 184 -17.51 5.51 13.96
N LEU A 185 -17.70 4.59 13.02
CA LEU A 185 -16.68 4.16 12.08
C LEU A 185 -17.01 4.61 10.66
N HIS A 186 -17.78 5.68 10.51
CA HIS A 186 -18.30 6.18 9.24
C HIS A 186 -17.21 6.33 8.16
N ASN A 187 -16.06 6.89 8.51
CA ASN A 187 -14.96 7.04 7.56
C ASN A 187 -14.37 5.70 7.12
N ALA A 188 -14.27 4.73 8.02
CA ALA A 188 -13.81 3.38 7.67
C ALA A 188 -14.83 2.66 6.78
N GLU A 189 -16.12 2.82 7.05
CA GLU A 189 -17.21 2.28 6.23
C GLU A 189 -17.25 2.91 4.84
N ARG A 190 -17.16 4.23 4.77
CA ARG A 190 -17.06 4.95 3.50
C ARG A 190 -15.84 4.50 2.68
N SER A 191 -14.69 4.35 3.32
CA SER A 191 -13.48 3.87 2.64
C SER A 191 -13.65 2.43 2.12
N ASP A 192 -14.29 1.56 2.91
CA ASP A 192 -14.63 0.18 2.48
C ASP A 192 -15.53 0.16 1.23
N GLU A 193 -16.35 1.18 1.04
CA GLU A 193 -17.33 1.26 -0.05
C GLU A 193 -16.79 1.94 -1.30
N CYS A 194 -15.94 2.97 -1.16
CA CYS A 194 -15.59 3.83 -2.29
C CYS A 194 -14.10 3.79 -2.70
N VAL A 195 -13.20 3.22 -1.90
CA VAL A 195 -11.77 3.25 -2.25
C VAL A 195 -11.42 2.15 -3.24
N LEU A 196 -10.64 2.53 -4.25
CA LEU A 196 -9.95 1.66 -5.18
C LEU A 196 -8.44 1.81 -5.02
N THR A 197 -7.69 0.77 -5.36
CA THR A 197 -6.22 0.79 -5.30
C THR A 197 -5.61 0.29 -6.59
N LEU A 198 -4.66 1.06 -7.13
CA LEU A 198 -3.79 0.64 -8.23
C LEU A 198 -2.53 0.00 -7.65
N HIS A 199 -2.08 -1.11 -8.21
CA HIS A 199 -0.89 -1.82 -7.75
C HIS A 199 0.40 -1.11 -8.19
N HIS A 200 1.42 -1.10 -7.33
CA HIS A 200 2.68 -0.35 -7.50
C HIS A 200 3.47 -0.60 -8.80
N PRO A 201 3.44 -1.77 -9.46
CA PRO A 201 4.18 -1.97 -10.70
C PRO A 201 3.74 -1.02 -11.81
N PHE A 202 2.47 -0.61 -11.85
CA PHE A 202 1.97 0.36 -12.82
C PHE A 202 2.62 1.73 -12.69
N LEU A 203 3.04 2.10 -11.48
CA LEU A 203 3.76 3.35 -11.25
C LEU A 203 5.25 3.29 -11.64
N LEU A 204 5.72 2.17 -12.19
CA LEU A 204 7.06 2.02 -12.78
C LEU A 204 7.03 2.07 -14.33
N GLY A 205 5.85 2.23 -14.92
CA GLY A 205 5.67 2.38 -16.35
C GLY A 205 6.18 3.71 -16.90
N SER A 206 6.10 3.85 -18.22
CA SER A 206 6.37 5.09 -18.94
C SER A 206 5.25 6.12 -18.74
N ASP A 207 5.42 7.32 -19.25
CA ASP A 207 4.37 8.35 -19.24
C ASP A 207 3.15 7.91 -20.05
N GLU A 208 3.35 7.22 -21.17
CA GLU A 208 2.30 6.63 -22.00
C GLU A 208 1.52 5.56 -21.24
N ASP A 209 2.19 4.72 -20.42
CA ASP A 209 1.52 3.71 -19.60
C ASP A 209 0.60 4.36 -18.55
N ILE A 210 1.01 5.48 -17.97
CA ILE A 210 0.19 6.24 -17.03
C ILE A 210 -1.04 6.85 -17.74
N GLU A 211 -0.88 7.34 -18.95
CA GLU A 211 -1.99 7.86 -19.76
C GLU A 211 -2.99 6.77 -20.15
N GLN A 212 -2.53 5.55 -20.42
CA GLN A 212 -3.41 4.41 -20.72
C GLN A 212 -4.37 4.10 -19.57
N ILE A 213 -4.00 4.38 -18.32
CA ILE A 213 -4.90 4.21 -17.17
C ILE A 213 -6.14 5.11 -17.33
N VAL A 214 -5.93 6.37 -17.71
CA VAL A 214 -7.04 7.33 -17.87
C VAL A 214 -7.86 7.02 -19.12
N ILE A 215 -7.22 6.59 -20.21
CA ILE A 215 -7.91 6.13 -21.42
C ILE A 215 -8.85 4.95 -21.11
N ALA A 216 -8.39 3.98 -20.31
CA ALA A 216 -9.21 2.86 -19.87
C ALA A 216 -10.38 3.32 -18.99
N ILE A 217 -10.15 4.26 -18.07
CA ILE A 217 -11.21 4.86 -17.23
C ILE A 217 -12.29 5.50 -18.12
N ASP A 218 -11.90 6.30 -19.11
CA ASP A 218 -12.84 6.97 -20.02
C ASP A 218 -13.59 5.98 -20.91
N LYS A 219 -12.94 4.91 -21.33
CA LYS A 219 -13.59 3.80 -22.05
C LYS A 219 -14.65 3.13 -21.21
N ILE A 220 -14.32 2.78 -19.96
CA ILE A 220 -15.26 2.13 -19.03
C ILE A 220 -16.43 3.08 -18.74
N ARG A 221 -16.18 4.36 -18.52
CA ARG A 221 -17.23 5.36 -18.28
C ARG A 221 -18.23 5.42 -19.44
N ARG A 222 -17.73 5.49 -20.68
CA ARG A 222 -18.58 5.53 -21.87
C ARG A 222 -19.43 4.27 -22.03
N HIS A 223 -18.98 3.12 -21.56
CA HIS A 223 -19.66 1.84 -21.68
C HIS A 223 -20.30 1.35 -20.36
N ALA A 224 -20.33 2.17 -19.31
CA ALA A 224 -20.76 1.77 -17.97
C ALA A 224 -22.16 1.14 -17.93
N THR A 225 -23.14 1.74 -18.64
CA THR A 225 -24.50 1.20 -18.71
C THR A 225 -24.55 -0.18 -19.36
N MET A 226 -23.77 -0.39 -20.43
CA MET A 226 -23.71 -1.67 -21.12
C MET A 226 -23.07 -2.77 -20.25
N ILE A 227 -21.98 -2.42 -19.56
CA ILE A 227 -21.28 -3.33 -18.63
C ILE A 227 -22.20 -3.75 -17.49
N GLN A 228 -23.01 -2.82 -16.97
CA GLN A 228 -23.96 -3.11 -15.89
C GLN A 228 -25.06 -4.09 -16.31
N GLN A 229 -25.50 -4.04 -17.57
CA GLN A 229 -26.58 -4.92 -18.10
C GLN A 229 -26.10 -6.35 -18.39
N GLN A 230 -24.79 -6.59 -18.45
CA GLN A 230 -24.22 -7.93 -18.75
C GLN A 230 -23.99 -8.79 -17.49
N LYS A 231 -24.25 -8.26 -16.29
CA LYS A 231 -24.18 -8.96 -15.00
C LYS A 231 -25.57 -9.20 -14.42
#